data_12ad9b8730fbf9ce524dea5ae96d5882
#
_entry.id   12ad9b8730fbf9ce524dea5ae96d5882
#
_cell.length_a   1.000
_cell.length_b   1.000
_cell.length_c   1.000
_cell.angle_alpha   90.00
_cell.angle_beta   90.00
_cell.angle_gamma   90.00
#
_symmetry.space_group_name_H-M   'P 1'
#
loop_
_entity.id
_entity.type
_entity.pdbx_description
1 polymer ?
#
loop_
_entity_poly.entity_id
_entity_poly.type
_entity_poly.pdbx_seq_one_letter_code
_entity_poly.pdbx_strand_id
1 'polypeptide(L)'
;MYLIAEIGINHNGSEELAKLMIKAAHDAGFDAIKLQKRNVGMCYTKAFLDSPRESPWGDTQRAQKEGLEFSFRQYQEIDRYCKELGLAWSASAWDLDSQEFIHGFNVPFNKVASPMLGNKPLLRKIAVERKRTFISTGMSHLKEIDEVVELFRNADCPFELMHCNSTYPMPEDQANLNCIPMLRERYGCEVGYSGHESCLTKVCVAAVTLGATSIERHITLDRAMYGSDQAASIETHHLRDFVETVRAIPAILGTGIKDVTESEWPARKKLRVEIA
;
A
#
# COMPACT_ATOMS: atom_id res chain seq x y z
N MET A 1 -3.10 13.22 -2.98
CA MET A 1 -3.45 11.80 -2.76
C MET A 1 -2.46 10.95 -3.52
N TYR A 2 -1.70 10.08 -2.84
CA TYR A 2 -0.74 9.17 -3.45
C TYR A 2 -1.31 7.74 -3.46
N LEU A 3 -1.39 7.11 -4.64
CA LEU A 3 -2.01 5.79 -4.81
C LEU A 3 -0.95 4.75 -5.15
N ILE A 4 -0.87 3.69 -4.34
CA ILE A 4 0.07 2.58 -4.50
C ILE A 4 -0.71 1.31 -4.85
N ALA A 5 -0.42 0.73 -6.01
CA ALA A 5 -0.94 -0.57 -6.41
C ALA A 5 0.00 -1.67 -5.88
N GLU A 6 -0.42 -2.40 -4.87
CA GLU A 6 0.33 -3.51 -4.31
C GLU A 6 0.13 -4.76 -5.16
N ILE A 7 1.11 -5.12 -5.95
CA ILE A 7 1.16 -6.41 -6.64
C ILE A 7 1.52 -7.51 -5.63
N GLY A 8 2.36 -7.17 -4.65
CA GLY A 8 2.75 -8.10 -3.59
C GLY A 8 3.34 -9.39 -4.14
N ILE A 9 2.62 -10.48 -3.92
CA ILE A 9 2.94 -11.82 -4.44
C ILE A 9 1.93 -12.31 -5.49
N ASN A 10 0.98 -11.48 -5.90
CA ASN A 10 -0.09 -11.87 -6.82
C ASN A 10 0.40 -12.21 -8.24
N HIS A 11 1.64 -11.86 -8.55
CA HIS A 11 2.31 -12.23 -9.79
C HIS A 11 2.66 -13.73 -9.89
N ASN A 12 2.52 -14.50 -8.80
CA ASN A 12 2.78 -15.95 -8.78
C ASN A 12 4.12 -16.36 -9.43
N GLY A 13 5.22 -15.60 -9.17
CA GLY A 13 6.53 -15.87 -9.73
C GLY A 13 6.69 -15.57 -11.23
N SER A 14 5.63 -15.13 -11.92
CA SER A 14 5.64 -14.81 -13.35
C SER A 14 5.92 -13.32 -13.59
N GLU A 15 6.96 -13.04 -14.34
CA GLU A 15 7.31 -11.69 -14.81
C GLU A 15 6.23 -11.12 -15.74
N GLU A 16 5.64 -11.98 -16.57
CA GLU A 16 4.58 -11.60 -17.50
C GLU A 16 3.33 -11.14 -16.76
N LEU A 17 2.90 -11.89 -15.74
CA LEU A 17 1.76 -11.49 -14.90
C LEU A 17 2.03 -10.19 -14.15
N ALA A 18 3.26 -10.01 -13.64
CA ALA A 18 3.65 -8.75 -13.01
C ALA A 18 3.57 -7.58 -14.00
N LYS A 19 4.10 -7.72 -15.22
CA LYS A 19 4.04 -6.68 -16.26
C LYS A 19 2.61 -6.35 -16.68
N LEU A 20 1.70 -7.31 -16.75
CA LEU A 20 0.28 -7.05 -17.00
C LEU A 20 -0.34 -6.21 -15.90
N MET A 21 -0.08 -6.52 -14.62
CA MET A 21 -0.57 -5.74 -13.48
C MET A 21 0.07 -4.34 -13.41
N ILE A 22 1.37 -4.21 -13.70
CA ILE A 22 2.07 -2.92 -13.79
C ILE A 22 1.42 -2.04 -14.84
N LYS A 23 1.19 -2.59 -16.04
CA LYS A 23 0.54 -1.85 -17.13
C LYS A 23 -0.88 -1.40 -16.76
N ALA A 24 -1.67 -2.28 -16.15
CA ALA A 24 -3.02 -1.97 -15.70
C ALA A 24 -3.03 -0.86 -14.63
N ALA A 25 -2.11 -0.90 -13.67
CA ALA A 25 -1.97 0.14 -12.66
C ALA A 25 -1.57 1.49 -13.27
N HIS A 26 -0.60 1.50 -14.20
CA HIS A 26 -0.22 2.69 -14.94
C HIS A 26 -1.40 3.29 -15.71
N ASP A 27 -2.11 2.48 -16.51
CA ASP A 27 -3.23 2.93 -17.34
C ASP A 27 -4.44 3.42 -16.53
N ALA A 28 -4.57 2.93 -15.32
CA ALA A 28 -5.58 3.39 -14.38
C ALA A 28 -5.20 4.69 -13.64
N GLY A 29 -3.92 5.09 -13.67
CA GLY A 29 -3.45 6.33 -13.07
C GLY A 29 -2.98 6.19 -11.61
N PHE A 30 -2.48 5.04 -11.20
CA PHE A 30 -1.73 4.91 -9.94
C PHE A 30 -0.40 5.67 -10.01
N ASP A 31 0.07 6.16 -8.85
CA ASP A 31 1.35 6.87 -8.77
C ASP A 31 2.54 5.91 -8.65
N ALA A 32 2.30 4.72 -8.07
CA ALA A 32 3.33 3.70 -7.92
C ALA A 32 2.76 2.29 -7.89
N ILE A 33 3.62 1.33 -8.20
CA ILE A 33 3.40 -0.09 -7.85
C ILE A 33 4.33 -0.53 -6.72
N LYS A 34 3.93 -1.58 -6.01
CA LYS A 34 4.76 -2.17 -4.96
C LYS A 34 4.80 -3.69 -5.07
N LEU A 35 5.96 -4.23 -4.78
CA LEU A 35 6.26 -5.66 -4.69
C LEU A 35 6.66 -6.02 -3.25
N GLN A 36 7.05 -7.27 -3.04
CA GLN A 36 7.63 -7.76 -1.80
C GLN A 36 8.94 -8.48 -2.12
N LYS A 37 9.94 -8.32 -1.26
CA LYS A 37 11.23 -9.02 -1.40
C LYS A 37 11.62 -9.71 -0.10
N ARG A 38 11.98 -10.99 -0.22
CA ARG A 38 12.40 -11.82 0.91
C ARG A 38 13.64 -12.62 0.55
N ASN A 39 14.56 -12.74 1.48
CA ASN A 39 15.47 -13.87 1.54
C ASN A 39 14.76 -14.96 2.37
N VAL A 40 14.21 -15.96 1.70
CA VAL A 40 13.34 -16.98 2.32
C VAL A 40 14.03 -17.67 3.50
N GLY A 41 15.33 -17.93 3.39
CA GLY A 41 16.10 -18.56 4.46
C GLY A 41 16.32 -17.69 5.69
N MET A 42 16.21 -16.35 5.55
CA MET A 42 16.34 -15.39 6.66
C MET A 42 15.01 -15.06 7.31
N CYS A 43 13.91 -15.10 6.54
CA CYS A 43 12.58 -14.71 7.01
C CYS A 43 11.88 -15.79 7.83
N TYR A 44 12.22 -17.06 7.63
CA TYR A 44 11.46 -18.20 8.18
C TYR A 44 12.39 -19.23 8.81
N THR A 45 11.89 -19.90 9.86
CA THR A 45 12.63 -21.01 10.48
C THR A 45 12.68 -22.23 9.55
N LYS A 46 13.75 -23.06 9.68
CA LYS A 46 13.86 -24.29 8.91
C LYS A 46 12.62 -25.20 9.09
N ALA A 47 12.15 -25.36 10.34
CA ALA A 47 10.99 -26.19 10.64
C ALA A 47 9.72 -25.71 9.93
N PHE A 48 9.48 -24.37 9.85
CA PHE A 48 8.38 -23.82 9.07
C PHE A 48 8.55 -24.08 7.57
N LEU A 49 9.75 -23.83 7.02
CA LEU A 49 10.00 -24.01 5.59
C LEU A 49 9.86 -25.45 5.13
N ASP A 50 10.19 -26.41 5.99
CA ASP A 50 10.09 -27.84 5.69
C ASP A 50 8.68 -28.42 5.97
N SER A 51 7.75 -27.60 6.51
CA SER A 51 6.37 -28.03 6.77
C SER A 51 5.56 -28.16 5.48
N PRO A 52 4.54 -29.06 5.45
CA PRO A 52 3.74 -29.28 4.27
C PRO A 52 2.95 -28.06 3.83
N ARG A 53 2.94 -27.80 2.53
CA ARG A 53 2.08 -26.82 1.87
C ARG A 53 1.94 -27.17 0.38
N GLU A 54 0.75 -27.52 -0.04
CA GLU A 54 0.44 -27.70 -1.46
C GLU A 54 0.52 -26.37 -2.20
N SER A 55 1.26 -26.35 -3.30
CA SER A 55 1.43 -25.16 -4.15
C SER A 55 1.82 -25.55 -5.58
N PRO A 56 1.72 -24.64 -6.56
CA PRO A 56 2.20 -24.88 -7.93
C PRO A 56 3.69 -25.21 -8.04
N TRP A 57 4.49 -24.91 -7.00
CA TRP A 57 5.94 -25.11 -6.99
C TRP A 57 6.38 -26.33 -6.18
N GLY A 58 5.46 -27.04 -5.52
CA GLY A 58 5.74 -28.22 -4.71
C GLY A 58 4.95 -28.24 -3.39
N ASP A 59 5.25 -29.23 -2.55
CA ASP A 59 4.45 -29.60 -1.39
C ASP A 59 5.01 -29.09 -0.05
N THR A 60 5.89 -28.07 -0.07
CA THR A 60 6.47 -27.47 1.14
C THR A 60 6.30 -25.95 1.15
N GLN A 61 6.31 -25.37 2.36
CA GLN A 61 6.33 -23.91 2.50
C GLN A 61 7.54 -23.30 1.78
N ARG A 62 8.70 -23.98 1.80
CA ARG A 62 9.92 -23.56 1.09
C ARG A 62 9.66 -23.43 -0.40
N ALA A 63 9.19 -24.48 -1.04
CA ALA A 63 8.89 -24.48 -2.47
C ALA A 63 7.94 -23.36 -2.86
N GLN A 64 6.89 -23.15 -2.07
CA GLN A 64 5.93 -22.08 -2.28
C GLN A 64 6.55 -20.68 -2.13
N LYS A 65 7.35 -20.45 -1.07
CA LYS A 65 7.98 -19.14 -0.82
C LYS A 65 9.04 -18.82 -1.87
N GLU A 66 9.89 -19.78 -2.22
CA GLU A 66 10.95 -19.61 -3.22
C GLU A 66 10.35 -19.44 -4.64
N GLY A 67 9.27 -20.15 -4.97
CA GLY A 67 8.56 -20.00 -6.24
C GLY A 67 7.91 -18.63 -6.44
N LEU A 68 7.61 -17.92 -5.36
CA LEU A 68 7.07 -16.55 -5.41
C LEU A 68 8.14 -15.46 -5.52
N GLU A 69 9.41 -15.76 -5.24
CA GLU A 69 10.47 -14.74 -5.24
C GLU A 69 11.02 -14.49 -6.64
N PHE A 70 11.12 -13.23 -6.99
CA PHE A 70 11.80 -12.81 -8.22
C PHE A 70 13.32 -12.80 -8.06
N SER A 71 14.01 -13.24 -9.12
CA SER A 71 15.45 -13.12 -9.29
C SER A 71 15.87 -11.66 -9.54
N PHE A 72 17.19 -11.39 -9.43
CA PHE A 72 17.76 -10.08 -9.76
C PHE A 72 17.44 -9.66 -11.20
N ARG A 73 17.53 -10.58 -12.17
CA ARG A 73 17.20 -10.32 -13.57
C ARG A 73 15.73 -9.88 -13.74
N GLN A 74 14.80 -10.53 -13.08
CA GLN A 74 13.38 -10.16 -13.18
C GLN A 74 13.13 -8.79 -12.55
N TYR A 75 13.78 -8.44 -11.44
CA TYR A 75 13.71 -7.09 -10.88
C TYR A 75 14.33 -6.03 -11.80
N GLN A 76 15.43 -6.34 -12.52
CA GLN A 76 15.98 -5.45 -13.55
C GLN A 76 14.98 -5.19 -14.69
N GLU A 77 14.27 -6.22 -15.14
CA GLU A 77 13.22 -6.08 -16.17
C GLU A 77 12.02 -5.28 -15.67
N ILE A 78 11.61 -5.47 -14.41
CA ILE A 78 10.54 -4.68 -13.78
C ILE A 78 10.95 -3.21 -13.65
N ASP A 79 12.17 -2.95 -13.18
CA ASP A 79 12.73 -1.60 -13.06
C ASP A 79 12.77 -0.88 -14.41
N ARG A 80 13.27 -1.57 -15.45
CA ARG A 80 13.27 -1.05 -16.82
C ARG A 80 11.86 -0.72 -17.30
N TYR A 81 10.92 -1.65 -17.13
CA TYR A 81 9.55 -1.49 -17.60
C TYR A 81 8.81 -0.36 -16.86
N CYS A 82 8.98 -0.24 -15.54
CA CYS A 82 8.42 0.87 -14.79
C CYS A 82 9.00 2.22 -15.23
N LYS A 83 10.31 2.30 -15.51
CA LYS A 83 10.96 3.51 -16.04
C LYS A 83 10.44 3.88 -17.44
N GLU A 84 10.22 2.92 -18.30
CA GLU A 84 9.62 3.15 -19.64
C GLU A 84 8.19 3.72 -19.56
N LEU A 85 7.42 3.29 -18.57
CA LEU A 85 6.08 3.80 -18.31
C LEU A 85 6.07 5.13 -17.52
N GLY A 86 7.19 5.55 -16.94
CA GLY A 86 7.23 6.68 -16.01
C GLY A 86 6.51 6.41 -14.68
N LEU A 87 6.34 5.14 -14.31
CA LEU A 87 5.66 4.70 -13.10
C LEU A 87 6.67 4.44 -11.98
N ALA A 88 6.45 5.04 -10.81
CA ALA A 88 7.28 4.75 -9.65
C ALA A 88 7.08 3.29 -9.18
N TRP A 89 8.13 2.69 -8.62
CA TRP A 89 8.02 1.38 -7.99
C TRP A 89 8.88 1.26 -6.74
N SER A 90 8.52 0.33 -5.87
CA SER A 90 9.32 -0.10 -4.73
C SER A 90 8.95 -1.53 -4.33
N ALA A 91 9.61 -2.05 -3.29
CA ALA A 91 9.24 -3.32 -2.67
C ALA A 91 9.36 -3.23 -1.14
N SER A 92 8.48 -3.93 -0.43
CA SER A 92 8.66 -4.15 1.00
C SER A 92 9.74 -5.19 1.22
N ALA A 93 10.86 -4.81 1.83
CA ALA A 93 11.89 -5.75 2.27
C ALA A 93 11.47 -6.43 3.59
N TRP A 94 11.72 -7.73 3.72
CA TRP A 94 11.39 -8.52 4.91
C TRP A 94 12.62 -8.90 5.75
N ASP A 95 13.81 -8.57 5.25
CA ASP A 95 15.10 -8.83 5.88
C ASP A 95 16.16 -7.82 5.40
N LEU A 96 17.33 -7.86 6.03
CA LEU A 96 18.41 -6.92 5.75
C LEU A 96 18.99 -7.07 4.33
N ASP A 97 19.13 -8.29 3.84
CA ASP A 97 19.67 -8.58 2.50
C ASP A 97 18.68 -8.07 1.44
N SER A 98 17.37 -8.27 1.69
CA SER A 98 16.32 -7.77 0.82
C SER A 98 16.28 -6.24 0.77
N GLN A 99 16.55 -5.54 1.88
CA GLN A 99 16.66 -4.08 1.88
C GLN A 99 17.90 -3.61 1.09
N GLU A 100 19.03 -4.28 1.25
CA GLU A 100 20.23 -3.98 0.46
C GLU A 100 20.00 -4.20 -1.03
N PHE A 101 19.32 -5.29 -1.37
CA PHE A 101 18.94 -5.60 -2.74
C PHE A 101 18.07 -4.49 -3.36
N ILE A 102 17.02 -4.03 -2.65
CA ILE A 102 16.13 -2.96 -3.13
C ILE A 102 16.86 -1.62 -3.18
N HIS A 103 17.72 -1.32 -2.20
CA HIS A 103 18.56 -0.12 -2.20
C HIS A 103 19.36 0.03 -3.49
N GLY A 104 19.89 -1.08 -4.04
CA GLY A 104 20.66 -1.10 -5.28
C GLY A 104 19.91 -0.62 -6.53
N PHE A 105 18.57 -0.64 -6.53
CA PHE A 105 17.73 -0.11 -7.61
C PHE A 105 17.44 1.39 -7.50
N ASN A 106 17.82 2.02 -6.40
CA ASN A 106 17.55 3.44 -6.12
C ASN A 106 16.06 3.79 -6.26
N VAL A 107 15.19 2.98 -5.71
CA VAL A 107 13.73 3.21 -5.69
C VAL A 107 13.39 4.52 -4.99
N PRO A 108 12.28 5.21 -5.37
CA PRO A 108 11.97 6.55 -4.86
C PRO A 108 11.45 6.58 -3.42
N PHE A 109 11.00 5.46 -2.89
CA PHE A 109 10.49 5.35 -1.52
C PHE A 109 10.74 3.97 -0.94
N ASN A 110 10.74 3.87 0.38
CA ASN A 110 10.77 2.61 1.11
C ASN A 110 9.38 2.25 1.65
N LYS A 111 9.15 0.97 1.89
CA LYS A 111 7.92 0.47 2.54
C LYS A 111 8.24 -0.53 3.64
N VAL A 112 7.77 -0.24 4.83
CA VAL A 112 7.77 -1.18 5.96
C VAL A 112 6.42 -1.88 6.00
N ALA A 113 6.42 -3.21 5.77
CA ALA A 113 5.22 -4.03 5.92
C ALA A 113 4.89 -4.22 7.41
N SER A 114 3.60 -4.37 7.74
CA SER A 114 3.14 -4.54 9.13
C SER A 114 3.90 -5.61 9.93
N PRO A 115 4.21 -6.80 9.37
CA PRO A 115 5.00 -7.81 10.09
C PRO A 115 6.42 -7.37 10.46
N MET A 116 6.95 -6.34 9.78
CA MET A 116 8.33 -5.87 9.97
C MET A 116 8.43 -4.71 10.97
N LEU A 117 7.32 -4.22 11.52
CA LEU A 117 7.34 -3.09 12.46
C LEU A 117 8.20 -3.38 13.72
N GLY A 118 8.27 -4.63 14.16
CA GLY A 118 9.12 -5.05 15.28
C GLY A 118 10.58 -5.35 14.90
N ASN A 119 10.95 -5.35 13.63
CA ASN A 119 12.31 -5.69 13.17
C ASN A 119 13.24 -4.47 13.25
N LYS A 120 13.70 -4.13 14.46
CA LYS A 120 14.53 -2.93 14.73
C LYS A 120 15.80 -2.84 13.85
N PRO A 121 16.56 -3.92 13.59
CA PRO A 121 17.70 -3.86 12.66
C PRO A 121 17.30 -3.42 11.25
N LEU A 122 16.22 -3.98 10.69
CA LEU A 122 15.70 -3.61 9.38
C LEU A 122 15.23 -2.15 9.36
N LEU A 123 14.47 -1.73 10.38
CA LEU A 123 13.99 -0.35 10.49
C LEU A 123 15.12 0.67 10.52
N ARG A 124 16.19 0.38 11.28
CA ARG A 124 17.39 1.24 11.31
C ARG A 124 18.06 1.33 9.94
N LYS A 125 18.20 0.19 9.23
CA LYS A 125 18.77 0.15 7.88
C LYS A 125 17.93 1.00 6.91
N ILE A 126 16.62 0.91 6.97
CA ILE A 126 15.71 1.72 6.14
C ILE A 126 15.81 3.21 6.50
N ALA A 127 15.80 3.54 7.79
CA ALA A 127 15.77 4.93 8.26
C ALA A 127 17.04 5.71 7.86
N VAL A 128 18.23 5.08 7.87
CA VAL A 128 19.48 5.75 7.47
C VAL A 128 19.53 6.10 5.98
N GLU A 129 18.67 5.53 5.15
CA GLU A 129 18.56 5.90 3.73
C GLU A 129 17.93 7.28 3.53
N ARG A 130 17.19 7.80 4.53
CA ARG A 130 16.50 9.10 4.50
C ARG A 130 15.58 9.30 3.29
N LYS A 131 15.08 8.21 2.74
CA LYS A 131 14.05 8.22 1.69
C LYS A 131 12.67 8.27 2.32
N ARG A 132 11.68 8.88 1.63
CA ARG A 132 10.28 8.77 2.05
C ARG A 132 9.93 7.32 2.33
N THR A 133 9.42 7.04 3.52
CA THR A 133 9.11 5.68 3.94
C THR A 133 7.64 5.57 4.37
N PHE A 134 6.90 4.68 3.74
CA PHE A 134 5.54 4.33 4.19
C PHE A 134 5.63 3.19 5.22
N ILE A 135 5.04 3.39 6.39
CA ILE A 135 5.15 2.46 7.52
C ILE A 135 3.77 1.93 7.89
N SER A 136 3.48 0.67 7.55
CA SER A 136 2.21 0.03 7.92
C SER A 136 2.17 -0.36 9.39
N THR A 137 1.04 -0.06 10.04
CA THR A 137 0.84 -0.21 11.50
C THR A 137 -0.09 -1.36 11.88
N GLY A 138 -0.42 -2.25 10.95
CA GLY A 138 -1.24 -3.43 11.24
C GLY A 138 -0.59 -4.36 12.27
N MET A 139 -1.41 -5.06 13.06
CA MET A 139 -0.95 -5.98 14.13
C MET A 139 -0.10 -5.33 15.22
N SER A 140 -0.16 -3.99 15.38
CA SER A 140 0.73 -3.27 16.28
C SER A 140 -0.04 -2.49 17.35
N HIS A 141 0.50 -2.47 18.55
CA HIS A 141 0.05 -1.58 19.61
C HIS A 141 0.70 -0.19 19.48
N LEU A 142 0.06 0.84 20.05
CA LEU A 142 0.58 2.21 20.00
C LEU A 142 2.03 2.32 20.52
N LYS A 143 2.39 1.55 21.55
CA LYS A 143 3.76 1.55 22.09
C LYS A 143 4.80 1.14 21.05
N GLU A 144 4.47 0.15 20.20
CA GLU A 144 5.38 -0.30 19.14
C GLU A 144 5.51 0.77 18.06
N ILE A 145 4.41 1.46 17.75
CA ILE A 145 4.41 2.59 16.80
C ILE A 145 5.19 3.77 17.36
N ASP A 146 5.06 4.09 18.66
CA ASP A 146 5.85 5.13 19.35
C ASP A 146 7.35 4.92 19.14
N GLU A 147 7.84 3.68 19.36
CA GLU A 147 9.26 3.33 19.19
C GLU A 147 9.75 3.49 17.74
N VAL A 148 8.91 3.15 16.76
CA VAL A 148 9.24 3.30 15.33
C VAL A 148 9.25 4.77 14.91
N VAL A 149 8.26 5.55 15.32
CA VAL A 149 8.20 6.99 15.05
C VAL A 149 9.43 7.70 15.62
N GLU A 150 9.82 7.38 16.84
CA GLU A 150 11.03 7.92 17.47
C GLU A 150 12.28 7.55 16.67
N LEU A 151 12.41 6.29 16.22
CA LEU A 151 13.54 5.82 15.43
C LEU A 151 13.68 6.60 14.12
N PHE A 152 12.59 6.78 13.37
CA PHE A 152 12.61 7.50 12.09
C PHE A 152 12.87 9.00 12.27
N ARG A 153 12.32 9.62 13.31
CA ARG A 153 12.61 11.01 13.66
C ARG A 153 14.09 11.23 14.02
N ASN A 154 14.65 10.35 14.85
CA ASN A 154 16.06 10.43 15.25
C ASN A 154 17.03 10.22 14.08
N ALA A 155 16.59 9.58 13.00
CA ALA A 155 17.35 9.42 11.76
C ALA A 155 17.13 10.53 10.73
N ASP A 156 16.28 11.54 11.03
CA ASP A 156 15.81 12.55 10.06
C ASP A 156 15.25 11.92 8.77
N CYS A 157 14.59 10.78 8.89
CA CYS A 157 14.00 10.06 7.76
C CYS A 157 12.53 10.48 7.59
N PRO A 158 12.14 11.02 6.43
CA PRO A 158 10.75 11.36 6.18
C PRO A 158 9.89 10.09 6.12
N PHE A 159 8.78 10.07 6.85
CA PHE A 159 7.87 8.93 6.89
C PHE A 159 6.40 9.33 6.89
N GLU A 160 5.58 8.39 6.49
CA GLU A 160 4.12 8.42 6.57
C GLU A 160 3.65 7.12 7.21
N LEU A 161 2.79 7.21 8.22
CA LEU A 161 2.17 6.03 8.81
C LEU A 161 1.02 5.57 7.91
N MET A 162 0.84 4.25 7.77
CA MET A 162 -0.28 3.68 7.05
C MET A 162 -1.12 2.85 8.00
N HIS A 163 -2.32 3.34 8.33
CA HIS A 163 -3.27 2.55 9.09
C HIS A 163 -3.72 1.35 8.26
N CYS A 164 -3.72 0.17 8.85
CA CYS A 164 -4.23 -1.05 8.22
C CYS A 164 -4.65 -2.11 9.24
N ASN A 165 -5.48 -3.03 8.80
CA ASN A 165 -5.77 -4.29 9.48
C ASN A 165 -5.20 -5.43 8.62
N SER A 166 -4.48 -6.36 9.26
CA SER A 166 -3.75 -7.43 8.57
C SER A 166 -4.55 -8.74 8.43
N THR A 167 -5.86 -8.66 8.31
CA THR A 167 -6.74 -9.79 7.94
C THR A 167 -6.97 -9.78 6.42
N TYR A 168 -6.91 -10.92 5.74
CA TYR A 168 -7.01 -11.06 4.29
C TYR A 168 -8.07 -12.09 3.88
N PRO A 169 -9.25 -11.69 3.36
CA PRO A 169 -9.74 -10.31 3.29
C PRO A 169 -10.19 -9.80 4.67
N MET A 170 -10.10 -8.47 4.85
CA MET A 170 -10.53 -7.79 6.07
C MET A 170 -12.05 -7.56 6.04
N PRO A 171 -12.81 -7.93 7.10
CA PRO A 171 -14.19 -7.48 7.26
C PRO A 171 -14.27 -5.95 7.38
N GLU A 172 -15.20 -5.31 6.66
CA GLU A 172 -15.26 -3.85 6.56
C GLU A 172 -15.50 -3.14 7.91
N ASP A 173 -16.23 -3.77 8.82
CA ASP A 173 -16.50 -3.29 10.17
C ASP A 173 -15.28 -3.34 11.10
N GLN A 174 -14.21 -4.01 10.68
CA GLN A 174 -12.92 -4.07 11.38
C GLN A 174 -11.89 -3.06 10.84
N ALA A 175 -12.24 -2.24 9.87
CA ALA A 175 -11.34 -1.23 9.30
C ALA A 175 -10.89 -0.18 10.32
N ASN A 176 -11.71 0.16 11.30
CA ASN A 176 -11.41 1.11 12.39
C ASN A 176 -10.73 2.41 11.91
N LEU A 177 -11.29 3.03 10.87
CA LEU A 177 -10.68 4.17 10.18
C LEU A 177 -10.49 5.42 11.04
N ASN A 178 -11.16 5.51 12.20
CA ASN A 178 -10.92 6.57 13.18
C ASN A 178 -9.46 6.57 13.72
N CYS A 179 -8.70 5.50 13.50
CA CYS A 179 -7.28 5.49 13.75
C CYS A 179 -6.49 6.47 12.87
N ILE A 180 -6.98 6.83 11.68
CA ILE A 180 -6.30 7.77 10.76
C ILE A 180 -6.14 9.15 11.40
N PRO A 181 -7.22 9.87 11.79
CA PRO A 181 -7.09 11.15 12.47
C PRO A 181 -6.41 11.01 13.85
N MET A 182 -6.62 9.94 14.59
CA MET A 182 -5.97 9.70 15.88
C MET A 182 -4.43 9.59 15.74
N LEU A 183 -3.93 8.82 14.77
CA LEU A 183 -2.49 8.68 14.52
C LEU A 183 -1.89 10.01 14.05
N ARG A 184 -2.62 10.76 13.21
CA ARG A 184 -2.17 12.09 12.77
C ARG A 184 -2.04 13.06 13.93
N GLU A 185 -3.04 13.14 14.80
CA GLU A 185 -3.02 14.00 15.98
C GLU A 185 -1.88 13.62 16.93
N ARG A 186 -1.74 12.29 17.22
CA ARG A 186 -0.72 11.79 18.13
C ARG A 186 0.71 12.05 17.67
N TYR A 187 0.97 11.83 16.37
CA TYR A 187 2.34 11.84 15.85
C TYR A 187 2.67 13.07 15.01
N GLY A 188 1.72 13.93 14.66
CA GLY A 188 1.97 15.12 13.84
C GLY A 188 2.61 14.79 12.49
N CYS A 189 2.23 13.66 11.86
CA CYS A 189 2.74 13.20 10.58
C CYS A 189 1.58 12.90 9.61
N GLU A 190 1.90 12.75 8.32
CA GLU A 190 0.95 12.22 7.35
C GLU A 190 0.54 10.79 7.69
N VAL A 191 -0.72 10.47 7.43
CA VAL A 191 -1.28 9.13 7.66
C VAL A 191 -2.08 8.70 6.44
N GLY A 192 -1.69 7.58 5.84
CA GLY A 192 -2.38 6.90 4.77
C GLY A 192 -3.19 5.70 5.26
N TYR A 193 -3.77 4.98 4.31
CA TYR A 193 -4.50 3.74 4.54
C TYR A 193 -3.98 2.62 3.62
N SER A 194 -3.70 1.44 4.19
CA SER A 194 -3.36 0.22 3.45
C SER A 194 -4.47 -0.79 3.65
N GLY A 195 -5.31 -0.97 2.62
CA GLY A 195 -6.57 -1.70 2.73
C GLY A 195 -6.49 -3.13 2.22
N HIS A 196 -7.13 -4.05 2.96
CA HIS A 196 -7.23 -5.49 2.64
C HIS A 196 -8.69 -5.97 2.55
N GLU A 197 -9.63 -5.05 2.47
CA GLU A 197 -11.05 -5.34 2.26
C GLU A 197 -11.35 -5.79 0.82
N SER A 198 -12.45 -6.53 0.65
CA SER A 198 -12.89 -7.02 -0.67
C SER A 198 -13.72 -5.99 -1.45
N CYS A 199 -14.27 -4.96 -0.79
CA CYS A 199 -15.04 -3.92 -1.49
C CYS A 199 -14.10 -3.05 -2.34
N LEU A 200 -14.66 -2.53 -3.44
CA LEU A 200 -13.88 -1.74 -4.39
C LEU A 200 -13.44 -0.39 -3.78
N THR A 201 -14.37 0.44 -3.33
CA THR A 201 -14.08 1.85 -2.99
C THR A 201 -14.56 2.29 -1.61
N LYS A 202 -15.59 1.64 -1.04
CA LYS A 202 -16.31 2.11 0.16
C LYS A 202 -15.38 2.49 1.33
N VAL A 203 -14.49 1.57 1.70
CA VAL A 203 -13.57 1.80 2.85
C VAL A 203 -12.52 2.85 2.50
N CYS A 204 -11.97 2.82 1.28
CA CYS A 204 -10.98 3.80 0.83
C CYS A 204 -11.57 5.22 0.74
N VAL A 205 -12.81 5.37 0.25
CA VAL A 205 -13.54 6.65 0.25
C VAL A 205 -13.69 7.19 1.67
N ALA A 206 -14.09 6.35 2.62
CA ALA A 206 -14.19 6.74 4.03
C ALA A 206 -12.81 7.12 4.61
N ALA A 207 -11.74 6.36 4.29
CA ALA A 207 -10.38 6.69 4.72
C ALA A 207 -9.92 8.05 4.21
N VAL A 208 -10.16 8.35 2.92
CA VAL A 208 -9.84 9.67 2.33
C VAL A 208 -10.66 10.79 2.97
N THR A 209 -11.93 10.55 3.24
CA THR A 209 -12.81 11.51 3.93
C THR A 209 -12.31 11.84 5.33
N LEU A 210 -11.72 10.87 6.04
CA LEU A 210 -11.03 11.05 7.31
C LEU A 210 -9.62 11.64 7.17
N GLY A 211 -9.21 11.93 5.93
CA GLY A 211 -7.99 12.64 5.58
C GLY A 211 -6.78 11.74 5.34
N ALA A 212 -6.95 10.50 4.93
CA ALA A 212 -5.81 9.70 4.46
C ALA A 212 -5.09 10.41 3.32
N THR A 213 -3.76 10.49 3.40
CA THR A 213 -2.90 11.18 2.43
C THR A 213 -2.42 10.26 1.32
N SER A 214 -2.37 8.96 1.58
CA SER A 214 -2.09 7.91 0.60
C SER A 214 -3.03 6.72 0.78
N ILE A 215 -3.22 5.95 -0.30
CA ILE A 215 -3.97 4.69 -0.30
C ILE A 215 -3.10 3.62 -0.95
N GLU A 216 -2.94 2.49 -0.28
CA GLU A 216 -2.35 1.28 -0.85
C GLU A 216 -3.42 0.18 -0.93
N ARG A 217 -3.57 -0.44 -2.10
CA ARG A 217 -4.47 -1.58 -2.29
C ARG A 217 -3.79 -2.68 -3.09
N HIS A 218 -3.98 -3.91 -2.67
CA HIS A 218 -3.60 -5.07 -3.47
C HIS A 218 -4.37 -5.09 -4.79
N ILE A 219 -3.69 -5.48 -5.87
CA ILE A 219 -4.28 -5.65 -7.20
C ILE A 219 -4.02 -7.06 -7.72
N THR A 220 -4.91 -7.55 -8.57
CA THR A 220 -4.82 -8.88 -9.19
C THR A 220 -5.44 -8.89 -10.58
N LEU A 221 -5.05 -9.85 -11.40
CA LEU A 221 -5.72 -10.14 -12.67
C LEU A 221 -7.05 -10.84 -12.43
N ASP A 222 -7.11 -11.76 -11.46
CA ASP A 222 -8.31 -12.53 -11.10
C ASP A 222 -8.19 -12.98 -9.63
N ARG A 223 -9.22 -12.69 -8.82
CA ARG A 223 -9.31 -13.10 -7.41
C ARG A 223 -9.33 -14.60 -7.18
N ALA A 224 -9.69 -15.40 -8.20
CA ALA A 224 -9.70 -16.85 -8.14
C ALA A 224 -8.31 -17.48 -8.34
N MET A 225 -7.29 -16.70 -8.71
CA MET A 225 -5.93 -17.20 -8.86
C MET A 225 -5.37 -17.70 -7.52
N TYR A 226 -4.37 -18.59 -7.62
CA TYR A 226 -3.66 -19.08 -6.45
C TYR A 226 -2.94 -17.94 -5.72
N GLY A 227 -3.09 -17.85 -4.40
CA GLY A 227 -2.40 -16.88 -3.55
C GLY A 227 -3.25 -16.39 -2.39
N SER A 228 -2.61 -16.04 -1.27
CA SER A 228 -3.29 -15.56 -0.06
C SER A 228 -3.90 -14.17 -0.21
N ASP A 229 -3.34 -13.34 -1.10
CA ASP A 229 -3.67 -11.93 -1.19
C ASP A 229 -4.72 -11.65 -2.30
N GLN A 230 -4.94 -12.63 -3.19
CA GLN A 230 -5.83 -12.50 -4.35
C GLN A 230 -7.25 -12.09 -3.96
N ALA A 231 -7.84 -12.74 -2.96
CA ALA A 231 -9.23 -12.50 -2.54
C ALA A 231 -9.47 -11.09 -1.96
N ALA A 232 -8.42 -10.45 -1.40
CA ALA A 232 -8.45 -9.09 -0.86
C ALA A 232 -8.08 -8.01 -1.89
N SER A 233 -7.78 -8.42 -3.13
CA SER A 233 -7.25 -7.54 -4.16
C SER A 233 -8.35 -6.93 -5.03
N ILE A 234 -8.05 -5.79 -5.66
CA ILE A 234 -8.86 -5.20 -6.71
C ILE A 234 -8.44 -5.82 -8.04
N GLU A 235 -9.40 -6.33 -8.80
CA GLU A 235 -9.14 -6.87 -10.14
C GLU A 235 -8.82 -5.75 -11.12
N THR A 236 -7.88 -6.00 -12.04
CA THR A 236 -7.32 -4.98 -12.94
C THR A 236 -8.36 -4.23 -13.76
N HIS A 237 -9.48 -4.85 -14.11
CA HIS A 237 -10.56 -4.20 -14.88
C HIS A 237 -11.35 -3.16 -14.07
N HIS A 238 -11.21 -3.13 -12.73
CA HIS A 238 -11.84 -2.15 -11.85
C HIS A 238 -10.91 -1.01 -11.42
N LEU A 239 -9.62 -1.04 -11.78
CA LEU A 239 -8.63 -0.09 -11.26
C LEU A 239 -8.91 1.35 -11.67
N ARG A 240 -9.40 1.59 -12.88
CA ARG A 240 -9.75 2.93 -13.36
C ARG A 240 -10.87 3.54 -12.53
N ASP A 241 -11.96 2.79 -12.34
CA ASP A 241 -13.10 3.25 -11.54
C ASP A 241 -12.68 3.54 -10.08
N PHE A 242 -11.79 2.70 -9.54
CA PHE A 242 -11.22 2.91 -8.21
C PHE A 242 -10.45 4.21 -8.12
N VAL A 243 -9.50 4.44 -9.03
CA VAL A 243 -8.64 5.64 -9.04
C VAL A 243 -9.48 6.91 -9.23
N GLU A 244 -10.39 6.93 -10.21
CA GLU A 244 -11.26 8.06 -10.47
C GLU A 244 -12.13 8.40 -9.25
N THR A 245 -12.73 7.38 -8.62
CA THR A 245 -13.54 7.56 -7.42
C THR A 245 -12.74 8.15 -6.26
N VAL A 246 -11.60 7.55 -5.94
CA VAL A 246 -10.79 7.97 -4.79
C VAL A 246 -10.19 9.36 -4.99
N ARG A 247 -9.71 9.68 -6.20
CA ARG A 247 -9.14 10.99 -6.53
C ARG A 247 -10.17 12.12 -6.57
N ALA A 248 -11.46 11.82 -6.77
CA ALA A 248 -12.53 12.82 -6.76
C ALA A 248 -12.86 13.32 -5.34
N ILE A 249 -12.62 12.53 -4.30
CA ILE A 249 -13.06 12.83 -2.93
C ILE A 249 -12.55 14.18 -2.40
N PRO A 250 -11.25 14.54 -2.52
CA PRO A 250 -10.76 15.84 -2.04
C PRO A 250 -11.50 17.03 -2.65
N ALA A 251 -11.84 16.97 -3.94
CA ALA A 251 -12.59 18.02 -4.62
C ALA A 251 -14.07 18.07 -4.13
N ILE A 252 -14.69 16.91 -3.86
CA ILE A 252 -16.04 16.80 -3.32
C ILE A 252 -16.11 17.37 -1.90
N LEU A 253 -15.10 17.13 -1.08
CA LEU A 253 -15.02 17.67 0.29
C LEU A 253 -14.89 19.20 0.29
N GLY A 254 -14.26 19.79 -0.71
CA GLY A 254 -14.10 21.25 -0.84
C GLY A 254 -13.24 21.86 0.27
N THR A 255 -13.44 23.16 0.50
CA THR A 255 -12.63 23.95 1.44
C THR A 255 -13.23 24.04 2.85
N GLY A 256 -14.46 23.62 3.06
CA GLY A 256 -15.21 23.80 4.32
C GLY A 256 -15.74 25.24 4.54
N ILE A 257 -15.51 26.15 3.60
CA ILE A 257 -16.06 27.52 3.67
C ILE A 257 -17.47 27.49 3.13
N LYS A 258 -18.47 27.83 3.98
CA LYS A 258 -19.86 27.91 3.55
C LYS A 258 -20.12 29.27 2.92
N ASP A 259 -20.20 29.28 1.59
CA ASP A 259 -20.58 30.46 0.81
C ASP A 259 -21.56 30.08 -0.32
N VAL A 260 -22.11 31.08 -1.02
CA VAL A 260 -22.91 30.88 -2.22
C VAL A 260 -22.01 30.68 -3.41
N THR A 261 -22.05 29.49 -4.00
CA THR A 261 -21.28 29.22 -5.21
C THR A 261 -21.80 30.01 -6.41
N GLU A 262 -20.94 30.23 -7.39
CA GLU A 262 -21.33 30.95 -8.60
C GLU A 262 -22.52 30.31 -9.30
N SER A 263 -22.59 29.00 -9.34
CA SER A 263 -23.71 28.24 -9.92
C SER A 263 -25.01 28.34 -9.13
N GLU A 264 -24.99 28.69 -7.84
CA GLU A 264 -26.21 28.86 -7.01
C GLU A 264 -26.87 30.25 -7.15
N TRP A 265 -26.13 31.27 -7.64
CA TRP A 265 -26.69 32.64 -7.74
C TRP A 265 -27.97 32.74 -8.54
N PRO A 266 -28.17 32.08 -9.70
CA PRO A 266 -29.43 32.10 -10.41
C PRO A 266 -30.61 31.53 -9.58
N ALA A 267 -30.35 30.40 -8.91
CA ALA A 267 -31.32 29.75 -8.05
C ALA A 267 -31.64 30.63 -6.83
N ARG A 268 -30.64 31.23 -6.19
CA ARG A 268 -30.81 32.15 -5.07
C ARG A 268 -31.70 33.34 -5.45
N LYS A 269 -31.45 34.01 -6.57
CA LYS A 269 -32.24 35.15 -7.06
C LYS A 269 -33.69 34.78 -7.35
N LYS A 270 -33.96 33.56 -7.83
CA LYS A 270 -35.29 33.08 -8.20
C LYS A 270 -36.12 32.58 -7.01
N LEU A 271 -35.48 31.90 -6.07
CA LEU A 271 -36.17 31.09 -5.07
C LEU A 271 -36.17 31.70 -3.66
N ARG A 272 -35.20 32.60 -3.38
CA ARG A 272 -35.10 33.19 -2.04
C ARG A 272 -36.10 34.33 -1.90
N VAL A 273 -37.09 34.14 -1.03
CA VAL A 273 -38.06 35.19 -0.65
C VAL A 273 -37.41 36.01 0.48
N GLU A 274 -37.22 37.30 0.27
CA GLU A 274 -36.88 38.22 1.35
C GLU A 274 -38.20 38.55 2.08
N ILE A 275 -38.31 38.09 3.33
CA ILE A 275 -39.37 38.48 4.23
C ILE A 275 -39.01 39.87 4.77
N ALA A 276 -39.79 40.87 4.42
CA ALA A 276 -39.62 42.25 4.87
C ALA A 276 -39.92 42.38 6.37
#